data_ed64abe1395df6bad797f059470ee53c
#
_entry.id   ed64abe1395df6bad797f059470ee53c
#
_cell.length_a   1.000
_cell.length_b   1.000
_cell.length_c   1.000
_cell.angle_alpha   90.00
_cell.angle_beta   90.00
_cell.angle_gamma   90.00
#
_symmetry.space_group_name_H-M   'P 1'
#
loop_
_entity.id
_entity.type
_entity.pdbx_description
1 polymer ?
#
loop_
_entity_poly.entity_id
_entity_poly.type
_entity_poly.pdbx_seq_one_letter_code
_entity_poly.pdbx_strand_id
1 'polypeptide(L)'
;EASIRFERQVDAANCEEVADIAAALFESCCGATVCRGRVDEYPVPVKAARISLRGERVRSVCGAPITNEEISHLLERLGCAVVAQKGGSDFEVVAPTSRPDLTREADLIEEVLRLWGMDRVEPTLPAAKNHHGGLTVDQQRTQLIGRTLRACGLSETFTYCFAEDGDLARANISET
;
A
#
# COMPACT_ATOMS: atom_id res chain seq x y z
N GLU A 1 -5.03 -8.78 -19.02
CA GLU A 1 -4.90 -9.30 -17.64
C GLU A 1 -3.49 -9.86 -17.37
N ALA A 2 -2.93 -10.73 -18.24
CA ALA A 2 -1.57 -11.27 -18.08
C ALA A 2 -0.50 -10.19 -18.00
N SER A 3 -0.57 -9.15 -18.85
CA SER A 3 0.37 -8.01 -18.83
C SER A 3 0.44 -7.32 -17.48
N ILE A 4 -0.71 -7.08 -16.84
CA ILE A 4 -0.79 -6.44 -15.50
C ILE A 4 -0.15 -7.33 -14.43
N ARG A 5 -0.30 -8.65 -14.53
CA ARG A 5 0.31 -9.59 -13.59
C ARG A 5 1.84 -9.62 -13.74
N PHE A 6 2.34 -9.61 -14.98
CA PHE A 6 3.79 -9.56 -15.23
C PHE A 6 4.39 -8.21 -14.83
N GLU A 7 3.70 -7.10 -15.04
CA GLU A 7 4.12 -5.77 -14.59
C GLU A 7 4.31 -5.72 -13.06
N ARG A 8 3.41 -6.38 -12.31
CA ARG A 8 3.48 -6.46 -10.85
C ARG A 8 4.43 -7.53 -10.33
N GLN A 9 5.16 -8.19 -11.21
CA GLN A 9 6.03 -9.32 -10.97
C GLN A 9 5.27 -10.58 -10.51
N VAL A 10 5.69 -11.71 -11.07
CA VAL A 10 5.20 -13.05 -10.72
C VAL A 10 6.30 -13.77 -9.95
N ASP A 11 5.93 -14.52 -8.93
CA ASP A 11 6.88 -15.33 -8.18
C ASP A 11 7.41 -16.47 -9.02
N ALA A 12 8.62 -16.28 -9.56
CA ALA A 12 9.28 -17.31 -10.38
C ALA A 12 9.66 -18.55 -9.56
N ALA A 13 9.86 -18.42 -8.25
CA ALA A 13 10.17 -19.56 -7.38
C ALA A 13 8.98 -20.52 -7.21
N ASN A 14 7.76 -20.06 -7.50
CA ASN A 14 6.53 -20.85 -7.37
C ASN A 14 6.12 -21.57 -8.65
N CYS A 15 6.89 -21.44 -9.75
CA CYS A 15 6.53 -22.06 -11.04
C CYS A 15 6.43 -23.58 -10.94
N GLU A 16 7.26 -24.21 -10.14
CA GLU A 16 7.29 -25.66 -9.94
C GLU A 16 6.01 -26.17 -9.31
N GLU A 17 5.57 -25.56 -8.21
CA GLU A 17 4.35 -25.92 -7.51
C GLU A 17 3.09 -25.66 -8.36
N VAL A 18 3.07 -24.53 -9.09
CA VAL A 18 1.95 -24.20 -9.98
C VAL A 18 1.85 -25.18 -11.14
N ALA A 19 2.98 -25.67 -11.68
CA ALA A 19 2.99 -26.69 -12.72
C ALA A 19 2.41 -28.02 -12.20
N ASP A 20 2.75 -28.42 -10.99
CA ASP A 20 2.22 -29.63 -10.34
C ASP A 20 0.71 -29.51 -10.08
N ILE A 21 0.24 -28.35 -9.62
CA ILE A 21 -1.19 -28.07 -9.46
C ILE A 21 -1.92 -28.14 -10.82
N ALA A 22 -1.35 -27.56 -11.87
CA ALA A 22 -1.94 -27.61 -13.21
C ALA A 22 -2.02 -29.05 -13.73
N ALA A 23 -0.97 -29.86 -13.51
CA ALA A 23 -0.97 -31.27 -13.89
C ALA A 23 -2.08 -32.05 -13.17
N ALA A 24 -2.24 -31.86 -11.87
CA ALA A 24 -3.30 -32.48 -11.08
C ALA A 24 -4.72 -32.06 -11.55
N LEU A 25 -4.88 -30.81 -11.98
CA LEU A 25 -6.14 -30.33 -12.56
C LEU A 25 -6.43 -30.99 -13.91
N PHE A 26 -5.42 -31.18 -14.76
CA PHE A 26 -5.59 -31.90 -16.02
C PHE A 26 -6.01 -33.38 -15.80
N GLU A 27 -5.43 -34.05 -14.82
CA GLU A 27 -5.87 -35.42 -14.46
C GLU A 27 -7.31 -35.43 -13.99
N SER A 28 -7.66 -34.57 -13.04
CA SER A 28 -8.99 -34.59 -12.40
C SER A 28 -10.12 -34.10 -13.31
N CYS A 29 -9.88 -33.06 -14.11
CA CYS A 29 -10.93 -32.41 -14.91
C CYS A 29 -11.02 -32.96 -16.34
N CYS A 30 -9.90 -33.40 -16.92
CA CYS A 30 -9.82 -33.81 -18.31
C CYS A 30 -9.57 -35.32 -18.50
N GLY A 31 -9.33 -36.06 -17.41
CA GLY A 31 -8.96 -37.48 -17.51
C GLY A 31 -7.60 -37.68 -18.17
N ALA A 32 -6.72 -36.70 -18.16
CA ALA A 32 -5.39 -36.75 -18.75
C ALA A 32 -4.47 -37.70 -17.96
N THR A 33 -3.46 -38.21 -18.61
CA THR A 33 -2.38 -38.96 -17.96
C THR A 33 -1.14 -38.10 -17.89
N VAL A 34 -0.70 -37.78 -16.70
CA VAL A 34 0.53 -36.98 -16.46
C VAL A 34 1.74 -37.90 -16.51
N CYS A 35 2.70 -37.56 -17.38
CA CYS A 35 3.96 -38.29 -17.49
C CYS A 35 4.86 -37.97 -16.30
N ARG A 36 5.72 -38.95 -15.93
CA ARG A 36 6.72 -38.75 -14.88
C ARG A 36 7.86 -37.87 -15.34
N GLY A 37 8.35 -37.06 -14.44
CA GLY A 37 9.50 -36.19 -14.66
C GLY A 37 9.12 -34.77 -15.04
N ARG A 38 10.06 -33.89 -14.82
CA ARG A 38 9.93 -32.45 -15.02
C ARG A 38 11.27 -31.93 -15.52
N VAL A 39 11.22 -30.91 -16.39
CA VAL A 39 12.39 -30.13 -16.79
C VAL A 39 12.12 -28.69 -16.31
N ASP A 40 12.99 -28.17 -15.48
CA ASP A 40 12.95 -26.79 -15.00
C ASP A 40 14.29 -26.11 -15.27
N GLU A 41 14.26 -25.02 -16.00
CA GLU A 41 15.40 -24.17 -16.31
C GLU A 41 15.23 -22.84 -15.60
N TYR A 42 15.92 -22.69 -14.45
CA TYR A 42 15.91 -21.47 -13.66
C TYR A 42 17.33 -20.91 -13.44
N PRO A 43 17.96 -20.35 -14.52
CA PRO A 43 19.38 -20.00 -14.51
C PRO A 43 19.73 -18.84 -13.57
N VAL A 44 18.79 -17.96 -13.26
CA VAL A 44 19.00 -16.80 -12.37
C VAL A 44 17.94 -16.78 -11.27
N PRO A 45 18.16 -17.49 -10.16
CA PRO A 45 17.20 -17.53 -9.05
C PRO A 45 17.00 -16.16 -8.41
N VAL A 46 15.75 -15.79 -8.18
CA VAL A 46 15.39 -14.59 -7.41
C VAL A 46 15.82 -14.79 -5.96
N LYS A 47 16.55 -13.82 -5.42
CA LYS A 47 16.99 -13.83 -4.03
C LYS A 47 15.94 -13.13 -3.17
N ALA A 48 15.52 -13.79 -2.08
CA ALA A 48 14.68 -13.20 -1.07
C ALA A 48 15.34 -11.95 -0.45
N ALA A 49 14.59 -10.86 -0.34
CA ALA A 49 15.09 -9.64 0.26
C ALA A 49 15.33 -9.84 1.76
N ARG A 50 16.50 -9.37 2.25
CA ARG A 50 16.83 -9.32 3.66
C ARG A 50 16.75 -7.88 4.14
N ILE A 51 15.92 -7.62 5.14
CA ILE A 51 15.57 -6.28 5.58
C ILE A 51 15.77 -6.20 7.09
N SER A 52 16.55 -5.22 7.54
CA SER A 52 16.66 -4.90 8.96
C SER A 52 15.47 -4.06 9.39
N LEU A 53 14.80 -4.47 10.48
CA LEU A 53 13.63 -3.78 11.03
C LEU A 53 13.89 -3.44 12.50
N ARG A 54 13.80 -2.16 12.82
CA ARG A 54 13.93 -1.66 14.18
C ARG A 54 12.55 -1.56 14.84
N GLY A 55 12.34 -2.34 15.92
CA GLY A 55 11.05 -2.35 16.61
C GLY A 55 10.63 -1.00 17.17
N GLU A 56 11.59 -0.21 17.67
CA GLU A 56 11.33 1.16 18.13
C GLU A 56 10.89 2.09 16.97
N ARG A 57 11.49 1.89 15.78
CA ARG A 57 11.09 2.64 14.59
C ARG A 57 9.66 2.32 14.15
N VAL A 58 9.24 1.05 14.24
CA VAL A 58 7.84 0.64 14.01
C VAL A 58 6.91 1.43 14.91
N ARG A 59 7.16 1.40 16.21
CA ARG A 59 6.32 2.14 17.20
C ARG A 59 6.29 3.63 16.96
N SER A 60 7.44 4.22 16.65
CA SER A 60 7.56 5.67 16.39
C SER A 60 6.80 6.11 15.13
N VAL A 61 6.85 5.32 14.06
CA VAL A 61 6.18 5.65 12.79
C VAL A 61 4.68 5.39 12.88
N CYS A 62 4.29 4.26 13.49
CA CYS A 62 2.88 3.91 13.65
C CYS A 62 2.17 4.78 14.72
N GLY A 63 2.92 5.40 15.62
CA GLY A 63 2.33 6.11 16.75
C GLY A 63 1.56 5.20 17.71
N ALA A 64 1.89 3.89 17.74
CA ALA A 64 1.15 2.87 18.46
C ALA A 64 2.08 1.96 19.29
N PRO A 65 1.64 1.45 20.45
CA PRO A 65 2.46 0.63 21.34
C PRO A 65 2.50 -0.84 20.91
N ILE A 66 2.91 -1.11 19.68
CA ILE A 66 3.00 -2.47 19.12
C ILE A 66 4.19 -3.20 19.78
N THR A 67 3.94 -4.36 20.35
CA THR A 67 4.99 -5.15 21.01
C THR A 67 5.87 -5.88 20.00
N ASN A 68 7.06 -6.31 20.43
CA ASN A 68 7.97 -7.03 19.54
C ASN A 68 7.40 -8.40 19.13
N GLU A 69 6.66 -9.05 20.02
CA GLU A 69 5.96 -10.30 19.75
C GLU A 69 4.88 -10.12 18.70
N GLU A 70 4.10 -9.04 18.79
CA GLU A 70 3.11 -8.71 17.76
C GLU A 70 3.76 -8.44 16.41
N ILE A 71 4.86 -7.66 16.37
CA ILE A 71 5.60 -7.38 15.14
C ILE A 71 6.05 -8.68 14.47
N SER A 72 6.71 -9.55 15.23
CA SER A 72 7.18 -10.85 14.71
C SER A 72 6.03 -11.69 14.18
N HIS A 73 5.00 -11.87 14.99
CA HIS A 73 3.84 -12.68 14.63
C HIS A 73 3.11 -12.15 13.37
N LEU A 74 2.95 -10.84 13.23
CA LEU A 74 2.30 -10.25 12.07
C LEU A 74 3.10 -10.47 10.78
N LEU A 75 4.43 -10.32 10.84
CA LEU A 75 5.31 -10.56 9.70
C LEU A 75 5.40 -12.06 9.34
N GLU A 76 5.42 -12.93 10.32
CA GLU A 76 5.39 -14.39 10.10
C GLU A 76 4.09 -14.84 9.40
N ARG A 77 2.96 -14.23 9.72
CA ARG A 77 1.68 -14.46 9.03
C ARG A 77 1.71 -14.05 7.55
N LEU A 78 2.60 -13.16 7.16
CA LEU A 78 2.85 -12.78 5.76
C LEU A 78 3.81 -13.72 5.04
N GLY A 79 4.31 -14.75 5.73
CA GLY A 79 5.30 -15.67 5.19
C GLY A 79 6.73 -15.16 5.28
N CYS A 80 6.98 -14.08 6.01
CA CYS A 80 8.34 -13.62 6.28
C CYS A 80 9.04 -14.52 7.31
N ALA A 81 10.32 -14.79 7.11
CA ALA A 81 11.14 -15.38 8.16
C ALA A 81 11.72 -14.25 9.03
N VAL A 82 11.42 -14.28 10.33
CA VAL A 82 11.79 -13.22 11.28
C VAL A 82 12.79 -13.76 12.29
N VAL A 83 13.93 -13.09 12.43
CA VAL A 83 14.97 -13.43 13.40
C VAL A 83 15.23 -12.22 14.29
N ALA A 84 14.98 -12.36 15.58
CA ALA A 84 15.32 -11.32 16.56
C ALA A 84 16.85 -11.15 16.65
N GLN A 85 17.33 -9.91 16.61
CA GLN A 85 18.74 -9.61 16.78
C GLN A 85 19.16 -9.58 18.25
N LYS A 86 20.46 -9.64 18.51
CA LYS A 86 21.01 -9.57 19.87
C LYS A 86 20.60 -8.23 20.52
N GLY A 87 19.79 -8.31 21.54
CA GLY A 87 19.19 -7.13 22.22
C GLY A 87 17.67 -7.13 22.22
N GLY A 88 17.02 -7.96 21.38
CA GLY A 88 15.58 -8.24 21.42
C GLY A 88 14.66 -7.15 20.89
N SER A 89 15.20 -5.98 20.48
CA SER A 89 14.40 -4.85 19.98
C SER A 89 14.33 -4.78 18.45
N ASP A 90 15.29 -5.38 17.76
CA ASP A 90 15.43 -5.27 16.31
C ASP A 90 15.37 -6.67 15.66
N PHE A 91 14.99 -6.70 14.40
CA PHE A 91 14.76 -7.93 13.64
C PHE A 91 15.55 -7.93 12.33
N GLU A 92 15.98 -9.10 11.91
CA GLU A 92 16.31 -9.37 10.52
C GLU A 92 15.14 -10.14 9.90
N VAL A 93 14.54 -9.56 8.86
CA VAL A 93 13.35 -10.09 8.20
C VAL A 93 13.73 -10.51 6.79
N VAL A 94 13.41 -11.75 6.42
CA VAL A 94 13.56 -12.26 5.06
C VAL A 94 12.16 -12.31 4.43
N ALA A 95 11.94 -11.48 3.44
CA ALA A 95 10.68 -11.43 2.72
C ALA A 95 10.54 -12.64 1.76
N PRO A 96 9.35 -13.24 1.60
CA PRO A 96 9.15 -14.30 0.62
C PRO A 96 9.26 -13.75 -0.80
N THR A 97 9.66 -14.59 -1.75
CA THR A 97 9.82 -14.22 -3.18
C THR A 97 8.50 -13.79 -3.83
N SER A 98 7.38 -14.24 -3.27
CA SER A 98 6.04 -13.83 -3.67
C SER A 98 5.69 -12.37 -3.32
N ARG A 99 6.51 -11.70 -2.49
CA ARG A 99 6.37 -10.30 -2.10
C ARG A 99 7.57 -9.47 -2.56
N PRO A 100 7.70 -9.24 -3.88
CA PRO A 100 8.81 -8.45 -4.45
C PRO A 100 8.75 -6.97 -4.07
N ASP A 101 7.64 -6.50 -3.57
CA ASP A 101 7.40 -5.14 -3.07
C ASP A 101 8.11 -4.86 -1.74
N LEU A 102 8.36 -5.89 -0.93
CA LEU A 102 9.01 -5.76 0.36
C LEU A 102 10.53 -5.65 0.19
N THR A 103 11.05 -4.45 0.15
CA THR A 103 12.48 -4.17 -0.10
C THR A 103 13.14 -3.31 0.98
N ARG A 104 12.36 -2.56 1.75
CA ARG A 104 12.84 -1.58 2.73
C ARG A 104 12.14 -1.74 4.08
N GLU A 105 12.75 -1.16 5.11
CA GLU A 105 12.17 -1.09 6.45
C GLU A 105 10.75 -0.46 6.45
N ALA A 106 10.54 0.57 5.62
CA ALA A 106 9.25 1.25 5.53
C ALA A 106 8.13 0.31 5.04
N ASP A 107 8.45 -0.57 4.09
CA ASP A 107 7.50 -1.51 3.52
C ASP A 107 7.04 -2.53 4.60
N LEU A 108 7.95 -2.96 5.45
CA LEU A 108 7.62 -3.83 6.59
C LEU A 108 6.80 -3.10 7.66
N ILE A 109 7.09 -1.83 7.93
CA ILE A 109 6.31 -1.01 8.88
C ILE A 109 4.87 -0.84 8.39
N GLU A 110 4.68 -0.60 7.10
CA GLU A 110 3.36 -0.53 6.48
C GLU A 110 2.57 -1.82 6.69
N GLU A 111 3.19 -2.98 6.41
CA GLU A 111 2.56 -4.28 6.59
C GLU A 111 2.19 -4.57 8.05
N VAL A 112 3.08 -4.25 8.98
CA VAL A 112 2.79 -4.39 10.41
C VAL A 112 1.57 -3.55 10.79
N LEU A 113 1.53 -2.29 10.38
CA LEU A 113 0.43 -1.38 10.69
C LEU A 113 -0.88 -1.83 10.04
N ARG A 114 -0.83 -2.27 8.78
CA ARG A 114 -1.99 -2.75 8.03
C ARG A 114 -2.63 -3.97 8.70
N LEU A 115 -1.82 -4.92 9.16
CA LEU A 115 -2.31 -6.13 9.82
C LEU A 115 -2.67 -5.93 11.29
N TRP A 116 -2.00 -5.00 11.97
CA TRP A 116 -2.34 -4.63 13.34
C TRP A 116 -3.66 -3.89 13.42
N GLY A 117 -3.99 -3.10 12.41
CA GLY A 117 -5.23 -2.34 12.23
C GLY A 117 -5.01 -0.83 12.33
N MET A 118 -5.19 -0.12 11.23
CA MET A 118 -5.10 1.34 11.16
C MET A 118 -6.16 2.04 11.99
N ASP A 119 -7.32 1.44 12.13
CA ASP A 119 -8.45 1.92 12.96
C ASP A 119 -8.15 1.96 14.46
N ARG A 120 -7.11 1.25 14.89
CA ARG A 120 -6.65 1.26 16.29
C ARG A 120 -5.71 2.43 16.61
N VAL A 121 -5.26 3.17 15.60
CA VAL A 121 -4.39 4.34 15.79
C VAL A 121 -5.26 5.56 16.11
N GLU A 122 -5.07 6.13 17.28
CA GLU A 122 -5.81 7.33 17.68
C GLU A 122 -5.35 8.53 16.86
N PRO A 123 -6.30 9.30 16.27
CA PRO A 123 -5.95 10.53 15.57
C PRO A 123 -5.44 11.58 16.56
N THR A 124 -4.27 12.14 16.28
CA THR A 124 -3.66 13.18 17.10
C THR A 124 -3.48 14.46 16.30
N LEU A 125 -3.61 15.60 16.95
CA LEU A 125 -3.29 16.89 16.34
C LEU A 125 -1.77 17.13 16.43
N PRO A 126 -1.13 17.63 15.35
CA PRO A 126 0.26 18.03 15.41
C PRO A 126 0.50 19.08 16.50
N ALA A 127 1.45 18.82 17.38
CA ALA A 127 1.86 19.80 18.37
C ALA A 127 2.73 20.88 17.71
N ALA A 128 2.15 22.02 17.38
CA ALA A 128 2.89 23.17 16.89
C ALA A 128 2.97 24.26 17.97
N LYS A 129 4.18 24.77 18.20
CA LYS A 129 4.42 25.83 19.18
C LYS A 129 3.82 27.18 18.77
N ASN A 130 3.57 27.39 17.48
CA ASN A 130 3.06 28.64 16.92
C ASN A 130 1.88 28.33 15.99
N HIS A 131 0.69 28.24 16.57
CA HIS A 131 -0.56 28.28 15.81
C HIS A 131 -0.98 29.74 15.62
N HIS A 132 -0.54 30.37 14.57
CA HIS A 132 -1.19 31.58 14.10
C HIS A 132 -2.35 31.17 13.19
N GLY A 133 -3.43 30.69 13.82
CA GLY A 133 -4.67 30.41 13.12
C GLY A 133 -5.45 31.70 12.91
N GLY A 134 -5.74 32.03 11.69
CA GLY A 134 -6.61 33.14 11.32
C GLY A 134 -6.82 33.14 9.81
N LEU A 135 -8.03 33.52 9.41
CA LEU A 135 -8.33 33.68 8.01
C LEU A 135 -7.74 35.02 7.53
N THR A 136 -7.15 35.04 6.35
CA THR A 136 -6.78 36.28 5.67
C THR A 136 -8.05 37.09 5.36
N VAL A 137 -7.90 38.38 5.12
CA VAL A 137 -9.02 39.26 4.77
C VAL A 137 -9.78 38.73 3.56
N ASP A 138 -9.08 38.21 2.54
CA ASP A 138 -9.71 37.65 1.34
C ASP A 138 -10.45 36.34 1.62
N GLN A 139 -9.92 35.49 2.47
CA GLN A 139 -10.62 34.29 2.91
C GLN A 139 -11.88 34.62 3.71
N GLN A 140 -11.83 35.64 4.58
CA GLN A 140 -13.00 36.13 5.31
C GLN A 140 -14.07 36.67 4.35
N ARG A 141 -13.66 37.44 3.33
CA ARG A 141 -14.57 37.97 2.30
C ARG A 141 -15.21 36.84 1.50
N THR A 142 -14.43 35.86 1.06
CA THR A 142 -14.94 34.70 0.32
C THR A 142 -15.96 33.92 1.15
N GLN A 143 -15.68 33.69 2.44
CA GLN A 143 -16.63 33.04 3.33
C GLN A 143 -17.91 33.88 3.53
N LEU A 144 -17.77 35.20 3.68
CA LEU A 144 -18.94 36.09 3.82
C LEU A 144 -19.83 36.05 2.57
N ILE A 145 -19.22 36.15 1.38
CA ILE A 145 -19.91 36.03 0.10
C ILE A 145 -20.66 34.69 0.01
N GLY A 146 -19.99 33.59 0.26
CA GLY A 146 -20.59 32.26 0.21
C GLY A 146 -21.77 32.11 1.19
N ARG A 147 -21.63 32.60 2.44
CA ARG A 147 -22.73 32.61 3.42
C ARG A 147 -23.92 33.44 2.95
N THR A 148 -23.65 34.63 2.42
CA THR A 148 -24.70 35.52 1.92
C THR A 148 -25.46 34.92 0.74
N LEU A 149 -24.76 34.36 -0.25
CA LEU A 149 -25.37 33.71 -1.40
C LEU A 149 -26.24 32.51 -1.00
N ARG A 150 -25.73 31.65 -0.08
CA ARG A 150 -26.55 30.56 0.46
C ARG A 150 -27.80 31.05 1.21
N ALA A 151 -27.69 32.14 1.97
CA ALA A 151 -28.84 32.74 2.62
C ALA A 151 -29.86 33.29 1.62
N CYS A 152 -29.44 33.68 0.42
CA CYS A 152 -30.31 34.08 -0.67
C CYS A 152 -30.91 32.89 -1.47
N GLY A 153 -30.67 31.63 -1.03
CA GLY A 153 -31.25 30.45 -1.66
C GLY A 153 -30.41 29.83 -2.77
N LEU A 154 -29.17 30.28 -2.98
CA LEU A 154 -28.25 29.68 -3.95
C LEU A 154 -27.56 28.46 -3.36
N SER A 155 -27.29 27.45 -4.19
CA SER A 155 -26.51 26.28 -3.84
C SER A 155 -25.06 26.44 -4.25
N GLU A 156 -24.13 26.14 -3.35
CA GLU A 156 -22.71 26.11 -3.65
C GLU A 156 -22.34 24.80 -4.32
N THR A 157 -21.58 24.86 -5.40
CA THR A 157 -21.09 23.68 -6.13
C THR A 157 -19.58 23.71 -6.25
N PHE A 158 -18.95 22.55 -6.16
CA PHE A 158 -17.55 22.36 -6.46
C PHE A 158 -17.44 21.74 -7.85
N THR A 159 -16.70 22.39 -8.73
CA THR A 159 -16.42 21.89 -10.07
C THR A 159 -14.94 21.57 -10.22
N TYR A 160 -14.60 20.77 -11.24
CA TYR A 160 -13.20 20.55 -11.58
C TYR A 160 -12.54 21.86 -12.03
N CYS A 161 -11.27 22.03 -11.67
CA CYS A 161 -10.47 23.21 -12.06
C CYS A 161 -9.93 23.10 -13.48
N PHE A 162 -9.95 21.91 -14.08
CA PHE A 162 -9.49 21.65 -15.44
C PHE A 162 -10.70 21.48 -16.36
N ALA A 163 -10.62 22.07 -17.54
CA ALA A 163 -11.59 21.95 -18.62
C ALA A 163 -10.89 21.38 -19.86
N GLU A 164 -11.63 20.67 -20.70
CA GLU A 164 -11.14 20.23 -22.01
C GLU A 164 -11.10 21.38 -23.01
N ASP A 165 -10.22 21.26 -24.01
CA ASP A 165 -10.22 22.15 -25.16
C ASP A 165 -11.61 22.10 -25.83
N GLY A 166 -12.24 23.26 -26.00
CA GLY A 166 -13.57 23.39 -26.57
C GLY A 166 -14.75 23.43 -25.60
N ASP A 167 -14.53 23.22 -24.29
CA ASP A 167 -15.62 23.38 -23.29
C ASP A 167 -16.16 24.81 -23.24
N LEU A 168 -15.29 25.81 -23.38
CA LEU A 168 -15.67 27.21 -23.47
C LEU A 168 -16.60 27.48 -24.67
N ALA A 169 -16.29 26.87 -25.81
CA ALA A 169 -17.12 27.00 -27.02
C ALA A 169 -18.48 26.30 -26.84
N ARG A 170 -18.51 25.13 -26.18
CA ARG A 170 -19.77 24.43 -25.82
C ARG A 170 -20.64 25.25 -24.87
N ALA A 171 -20.00 25.99 -23.98
CA ALA A 171 -20.67 26.89 -23.04
C ALA A 171 -21.01 28.25 -23.61
N ASN A 172 -20.74 28.53 -24.89
CA ASN A 172 -20.90 29.84 -25.54
C ASN A 172 -20.10 30.96 -24.85
N ILE A 173 -18.96 30.63 -24.24
CA ILE A 173 -18.07 31.59 -23.60
C ILE A 173 -16.95 31.93 -24.60
N SER A 174 -16.86 33.21 -25.03
CA SER A 174 -15.74 33.65 -25.86
C SER A 174 -14.45 33.76 -25.03
N GLU A 175 -13.34 33.30 -25.57
CA GLU A 175 -12.03 33.59 -25.01
C GLU A 175 -11.80 35.11 -25.04
N THR A 176 -11.60 35.71 -23.86
CA THR A 176 -11.25 37.13 -23.72
C THR A 176 -9.73 37.27 -23.53
#